data_463a2ff8f8bd826a27ef055d3fd971e1
#
_entry.id   463a2ff8f8bd826a27ef055d3fd971e1
#
_cell.length_a   1.000
_cell.length_b   1.000
_cell.length_c   1.000
_cell.angle_alpha   90.00
_cell.angle_beta   90.00
_cell.angle_gamma   90.00
#
_symmetry.space_group_name_H-M   'P 1'
#
loop_
_entity.id
_entity.type
_entity.pdbx_description
1 polymer ?
#
loop_
_entity_poly.entity_id
_entity_poly.type
_entity_poly.pdbx_seq_one_letter_code
_entity_poly.pdbx_strand_id
1 'polypeptide(L)'
;MKRWLSLLTLLLLLAFPACAEQETRIIDRITYPGAEPEFAFTPDAELLEIVFPQVLNADAMLLRSGGHAILVDCASAHQAGRVTTMLKELGVKKLDAIINSHPHYDHLQGFELVAKAVEVGELRVAFPADYNKHMLKAMEAADELDVPVEFYGDGDVYTLGNATLTAWCKGDDTWNCNERSAVLKVRFGSATALLTGDMLYRTQIKLLETIPAEELRADILKYPHHGLNKLNDDFYNAVSPKFTVITNNGTKPKEGKKYLSYKHTAFAFTVPGYVSLTTDGETWLIQRLTPGSLVDENAYADEMQEE
;
A
#
# COMPACT_ATOMS: atom_id res chain seq x y z
N MET A 1 -49.63 -56.01 23.38
CA MET A 1 -48.64 -55.96 22.29
C MET A 1 -48.44 -54.48 21.91
N LYS A 2 -47.35 -53.82 22.42
CA LYS A 2 -47.02 -52.42 22.10
C LYS A 2 -45.85 -52.43 21.15
N ARG A 3 -46.04 -51.91 19.92
CA ARG A 3 -45.01 -51.71 18.91
C ARG A 3 -44.29 -50.39 19.20
N TRP A 4 -42.98 -50.47 19.42
CA TRP A 4 -42.06 -49.31 19.48
C TRP A 4 -41.61 -48.98 18.07
N LEU A 5 -41.95 -47.80 17.56
CA LEU A 5 -41.32 -47.23 16.35
C LEU A 5 -40.05 -46.47 16.82
N SER A 6 -38.91 -46.97 16.42
CA SER A 6 -37.65 -46.25 16.53
C SER A 6 -37.52 -45.25 15.37
N LEU A 7 -37.55 -43.98 15.65
CA LEU A 7 -37.18 -42.91 14.69
C LEU A 7 -35.64 -42.86 14.61
N LEU A 8 -35.10 -43.28 13.46
CA LEU A 8 -33.69 -43.09 13.13
C LEU A 8 -33.57 -41.71 12.53
N THR A 9 -33.05 -40.73 13.29
CA THR A 9 -32.70 -39.39 12.79
C THR A 9 -31.36 -39.50 12.07
N LEU A 10 -31.37 -39.48 10.75
CA LEU A 10 -30.19 -39.40 9.90
C LEU A 10 -29.65 -37.96 9.92
N LEU A 11 -28.61 -37.71 10.70
CA LEU A 11 -27.88 -36.45 10.65
C LEU A 11 -27.05 -36.43 9.37
N LEU A 12 -27.51 -35.71 8.32
CA LEU A 12 -26.70 -35.33 7.17
C LEU A 12 -25.70 -34.27 7.63
N LEU A 13 -24.47 -34.66 7.93
CA LEU A 13 -23.35 -33.75 7.99
C LEU A 13 -23.06 -33.27 6.58
N LEU A 14 -23.57 -32.10 6.23
CA LEU A 14 -23.11 -31.32 5.08
C LEU A 14 -21.67 -30.89 5.39
N ALA A 15 -20.70 -31.68 4.92
CA ALA A 15 -19.31 -31.25 4.84
C ALA A 15 -19.28 -30.14 3.77
N PHE A 16 -19.32 -28.88 4.20
CA PHE A 16 -18.87 -27.79 3.35
C PHE A 16 -17.40 -28.09 3.04
N PRO A 17 -17.00 -28.12 1.76
CA PRO A 17 -15.59 -28.15 1.44
C PRO A 17 -14.98 -26.91 2.09
N ALA A 18 -14.03 -27.08 3.00
CA ALA A 18 -13.18 -26.01 3.41
C ALA A 18 -12.58 -25.44 2.12
N CYS A 19 -12.93 -24.20 1.78
CA CYS A 19 -12.30 -23.49 0.69
C CYS A 19 -10.84 -23.38 1.12
N ALA A 20 -9.97 -24.23 0.56
CA ALA A 20 -8.55 -24.08 0.74
C ALA A 20 -8.24 -22.66 0.23
N GLU A 21 -7.73 -21.80 1.09
CA GLU A 21 -7.24 -20.49 0.66
C GLU A 21 -6.27 -20.73 -0.50
N GLN A 22 -6.62 -20.24 -1.67
CA GLN A 22 -5.80 -20.39 -2.85
C GLN A 22 -4.54 -19.56 -2.63
N GLU A 23 -3.40 -20.22 -2.55
CA GLU A 23 -2.14 -19.55 -2.26
C GLU A 23 -1.66 -18.81 -3.51
N THR A 24 -1.52 -17.48 -3.41
CA THR A 24 -1.06 -16.64 -4.53
C THR A 24 0.38 -16.97 -4.93
N ARG A 25 0.66 -16.92 -6.21
CA ARG A 25 2.00 -17.08 -6.78
C ARG A 25 2.72 -15.74 -6.83
N ILE A 26 4.04 -15.73 -6.59
CA ILE A 26 4.92 -14.58 -6.78
C ILE A 26 5.88 -14.84 -7.92
N ILE A 27 5.99 -13.88 -8.84
CA ILE A 27 7.01 -13.81 -9.90
C ILE A 27 7.80 -12.54 -9.68
N ASP A 28 9.00 -12.67 -9.13
CA ASP A 28 9.91 -11.54 -8.84
C ASP A 28 11.00 -11.45 -9.91
N ARG A 29 10.90 -10.44 -10.78
CA ARG A 29 11.88 -10.14 -11.83
C ARG A 29 12.93 -9.11 -11.42
N ILE A 30 12.76 -8.46 -10.27
CA ILE A 30 13.77 -7.53 -9.74
C ILE A 30 14.97 -8.31 -9.22
N THR A 31 14.69 -9.37 -8.48
CA THR A 31 15.71 -10.21 -7.84
C THR A 31 16.36 -11.19 -8.84
N TYR A 32 15.64 -11.59 -9.88
CA TYR A 32 16.07 -12.58 -10.85
C TYR A 32 16.00 -12.06 -12.29
N PRO A 33 16.71 -10.96 -12.62
CA PRO A 33 16.63 -10.39 -13.96
C PRO A 33 17.18 -11.39 -15.00
N GLY A 34 16.35 -11.74 -15.98
CA GLY A 34 16.72 -12.60 -17.10
C GLY A 34 16.77 -14.10 -16.82
N ALA A 35 16.43 -14.56 -15.59
CA ALA A 35 16.41 -15.98 -15.24
C ALA A 35 15.04 -16.64 -15.37
N GLU A 36 13.96 -15.83 -15.34
CA GLU A 36 12.59 -16.31 -15.41
C GLU A 36 12.10 -16.48 -16.85
N PRO A 37 11.26 -17.50 -17.13
CA PRO A 37 10.57 -17.59 -18.41
C PRO A 37 9.69 -16.35 -18.60
N GLU A 38 9.46 -15.99 -19.87
CA GLU A 38 8.55 -14.91 -20.21
C GLU A 38 7.17 -15.21 -19.63
N PHE A 39 6.70 -14.31 -18.75
CA PHE A 39 5.39 -14.40 -18.14
C PHE A 39 4.54 -13.23 -18.63
N ALA A 40 3.30 -13.50 -18.99
CA ALA A 40 2.28 -12.51 -19.28
C ALA A 40 0.95 -12.99 -18.70
N PHE A 41 0.16 -12.06 -18.17
CA PHE A 41 -1.23 -12.32 -17.83
C PHE A 41 -2.04 -12.62 -19.11
N THR A 42 -3.19 -13.30 -18.96
CA THR A 42 -4.10 -13.49 -20.09
C THR A 42 -4.58 -12.13 -20.62
N PRO A 43 -4.75 -11.94 -21.94
CA PRO A 43 -5.06 -10.63 -22.51
C PRO A 43 -6.31 -9.95 -21.94
N ASP A 44 -7.30 -10.71 -21.52
CA ASP A 44 -8.57 -10.21 -20.99
C ASP A 44 -8.64 -10.25 -19.44
N ALA A 45 -7.53 -10.53 -18.77
CA ALA A 45 -7.50 -10.55 -17.31
C ALA A 45 -7.74 -9.14 -16.76
N GLU A 46 -8.67 -9.02 -15.83
CA GLU A 46 -8.73 -7.82 -15.01
C GLU A 46 -7.51 -7.78 -14.08
N LEU A 47 -6.88 -6.62 -13.99
CA LEU A 47 -5.65 -6.46 -13.25
C LEU A 47 -5.79 -5.38 -12.16
N LEU A 48 -5.16 -5.63 -11.03
CA LEU A 48 -4.76 -4.59 -10.09
C LEU A 48 -3.27 -4.32 -10.27
N GLU A 49 -2.92 -3.05 -10.41
CA GLU A 49 -1.54 -2.60 -10.44
C GLU A 49 -1.28 -1.65 -9.26
N ILE A 50 -0.15 -1.85 -8.57
CA ILE A 50 0.36 -0.95 -7.53
C ILE A 50 1.76 -0.50 -7.96
N VAL A 51 1.94 0.81 -8.22
CA VAL A 51 3.23 1.35 -8.64
C VAL A 51 3.78 2.30 -7.59
N PHE A 52 4.98 2.01 -7.13
CA PHE A 52 5.76 2.87 -6.24
C PHE A 52 6.70 3.73 -7.08
N PRO A 53 6.60 5.06 -7.03
CA PRO A 53 7.54 5.95 -7.72
C PRO A 53 8.93 5.89 -7.10
N GLN A 54 9.88 6.48 -7.79
CA GLN A 54 11.25 6.63 -7.35
C GLN A 54 11.36 7.75 -6.28
N VAL A 55 10.72 7.57 -5.12
CA VAL A 55 10.81 8.49 -3.99
C VAL A 55 11.69 7.91 -2.88
N LEU A 56 12.32 8.79 -2.10
CA LEU A 56 13.29 8.46 -1.06
C LEU A 56 12.79 8.95 0.30
N ASN A 57 12.66 8.05 1.27
CA ASN A 57 12.12 8.34 2.61
C ASN A 57 10.81 9.15 2.54
N ALA A 58 9.94 8.74 1.63
CA ALA A 58 8.64 9.35 1.42
C ALA A 58 7.69 8.28 0.83
N ASP A 59 6.39 8.48 0.94
CA ASP A 59 5.42 7.55 0.39
C ASP A 59 4.56 8.22 -0.70
N ALA A 60 4.42 7.49 -1.78
CA ALA A 60 3.39 7.66 -2.80
C ALA A 60 3.19 6.33 -3.50
N MET A 61 1.96 5.90 -3.67
CA MET A 61 1.64 4.62 -4.30
C MET A 61 0.44 4.82 -5.22
N LEU A 62 0.65 4.63 -6.53
CA LEU A 62 -0.45 4.62 -7.51
C LEU A 62 -1.09 3.23 -7.51
N LEU A 63 -2.40 3.15 -7.36
CA LEU A 63 -3.17 1.92 -7.54
C LEU A 63 -4.13 2.11 -8.72
N ARG A 64 -4.20 1.11 -9.61
CA ARG A 64 -5.10 1.13 -10.78
C ARG A 64 -5.82 -0.20 -10.92
N SER A 65 -7.14 -0.17 -11.17
CA SER A 65 -7.94 -1.35 -11.49
C SER A 65 -9.22 -0.94 -12.21
N GLY A 66 -9.64 -1.68 -13.24
CA GLY A 66 -10.92 -1.50 -13.91
C GLY A 66 -11.12 -0.11 -14.53
N GLY A 67 -10.07 0.57 -14.97
CA GLY A 67 -10.12 1.94 -15.49
C GLY A 67 -10.12 3.04 -14.44
N HIS A 68 -10.08 2.69 -13.16
CA HIS A 68 -10.00 3.57 -12.02
C HIS A 68 -8.56 3.74 -11.53
N ALA A 69 -8.24 4.89 -10.94
CA ALA A 69 -6.92 5.16 -10.37
C ALA A 69 -7.03 5.96 -9.08
N ILE A 70 -6.24 5.59 -8.07
CA ILE A 70 -6.07 6.36 -6.84
C ILE A 70 -4.59 6.50 -6.51
N LEU A 71 -4.25 7.52 -5.73
CA LEU A 71 -2.92 7.68 -5.16
C LEU A 71 -3.01 7.57 -3.63
N VAL A 72 -2.19 6.72 -3.04
CA VAL A 72 -2.03 6.66 -1.58
C VAL A 72 -0.76 7.42 -1.23
N ASP A 73 -0.91 8.51 -0.48
CA ASP A 73 0.11 9.52 -0.17
C ASP A 73 0.70 10.23 -1.42
N CYS A 74 1.36 11.37 -1.23
CA CYS A 74 1.81 12.26 -2.29
C CYS A 74 3.30 12.62 -2.23
N ALA A 75 4.06 11.95 -1.37
CA ALA A 75 5.44 12.28 -1.04
C ALA A 75 5.62 13.70 -0.44
N SER A 76 6.87 14.15 -0.33
CA SER A 76 7.20 15.52 0.04
C SER A 76 7.02 16.48 -1.14
N ALA A 77 6.94 17.78 -0.87
CA ALA A 77 6.87 18.79 -1.92
C ALA A 77 8.07 18.70 -2.88
N HIS A 78 9.26 18.40 -2.38
CA HIS A 78 10.48 18.24 -3.19
C HIS A 78 10.46 17.03 -4.11
N GLN A 79 9.75 15.97 -3.71
CA GLN A 79 9.71 14.71 -4.47
C GLN A 79 8.41 14.52 -5.27
N ALA A 80 7.41 15.39 -5.07
CA ALA A 80 6.14 15.32 -5.78
C ALA A 80 6.29 15.39 -7.31
N GLY A 81 7.35 16.05 -7.81
CA GLY A 81 7.70 16.07 -9.24
C GLY A 81 7.97 14.67 -9.81
N ARG A 82 8.52 13.74 -8.99
CA ARG A 82 8.71 12.33 -9.40
C ARG A 82 7.39 11.59 -9.46
N VAL A 83 6.47 11.91 -8.55
CA VAL A 83 5.12 11.35 -8.55
C VAL A 83 4.36 11.79 -9.80
N THR A 84 4.37 13.08 -10.12
CA THR A 84 3.70 13.62 -11.31
C THR A 84 4.33 13.12 -12.61
N THR A 85 5.65 12.92 -12.64
CA THR A 85 6.35 12.30 -13.76
C THR A 85 5.88 10.85 -13.97
N MET A 86 5.81 10.04 -12.91
CA MET A 86 5.27 8.68 -12.98
C MET A 86 3.82 8.67 -13.48
N LEU A 87 2.96 9.52 -12.93
CA LEU A 87 1.55 9.62 -13.39
C LEU A 87 1.47 9.93 -14.89
N LYS A 88 2.28 10.88 -15.35
CA LYS A 88 2.36 11.25 -16.77
C LYS A 88 2.86 10.12 -17.65
N GLU A 89 3.94 9.44 -17.27
CA GLU A 89 4.53 8.32 -18.02
C GLU A 89 3.59 7.12 -18.11
N LEU A 90 2.80 6.88 -17.05
CA LEU A 90 1.78 5.83 -17.01
C LEU A 90 0.43 6.26 -17.61
N GLY A 91 0.35 7.46 -18.20
CA GLY A 91 -0.85 7.97 -18.86
C GLY A 91 -2.02 8.31 -17.94
N VAL A 92 -1.78 8.48 -16.63
CA VAL A 92 -2.80 8.84 -15.64
C VAL A 92 -3.15 10.31 -15.79
N LYS A 93 -4.40 10.60 -16.15
CA LYS A 93 -4.92 11.98 -16.29
C LYS A 93 -5.88 12.35 -15.16
N LYS A 94 -6.41 11.35 -14.47
CA LYS A 94 -7.37 11.50 -13.39
C LYS A 94 -7.05 10.50 -12.29
N LEU A 95 -7.15 10.96 -11.05
CA LEU A 95 -7.21 10.14 -9.84
C LEU A 95 -8.64 10.26 -9.28
N ASP A 96 -9.31 9.15 -9.04
CA ASP A 96 -10.63 9.16 -8.41
C ASP A 96 -10.53 9.67 -6.97
N ALA A 97 -9.44 9.32 -6.28
CA ALA A 97 -9.12 9.85 -4.95
C ALA A 97 -7.60 9.92 -4.72
N ILE A 98 -7.22 10.82 -3.82
CA ILE A 98 -5.95 10.75 -3.08
C ILE A 98 -6.28 10.37 -1.65
N ILE A 99 -5.68 9.28 -1.14
CA ILE A 99 -5.91 8.78 0.22
C ILE A 99 -4.64 9.04 1.04
N ASN A 100 -4.70 9.90 2.03
CA ASN A 100 -3.54 10.20 2.88
C ASN A 100 -3.53 9.29 4.12
N SER A 101 -2.43 8.57 4.34
CA SER A 101 -2.24 7.71 5.49
C SER A 101 -2.09 8.49 6.81
N HIS A 102 -1.32 9.57 6.78
CA HIS A 102 -1.13 10.50 7.88
C HIS A 102 -0.49 11.81 7.40
N PRO A 103 -0.67 12.95 8.10
CA PRO A 103 -0.30 14.27 7.60
C PRO A 103 1.14 14.68 7.95
N HIS A 104 2.15 13.83 7.70
CA HIS A 104 3.53 14.25 7.68
C HIS A 104 3.92 14.83 6.32
N TYR A 105 5.03 15.58 6.30
CA TYR A 105 5.49 16.30 5.11
C TYR A 105 5.80 15.37 3.93
N ASP A 106 6.38 14.22 4.20
CA ASP A 106 6.80 13.20 3.24
C ASP A 106 5.67 12.26 2.78
N HIS A 107 4.42 12.55 3.20
CA HIS A 107 3.21 11.85 2.80
C HIS A 107 2.16 12.78 2.17
N LEU A 108 2.09 14.05 2.60
CA LEU A 108 1.00 14.94 2.22
C LEU A 108 1.43 16.22 1.49
N GLN A 109 2.66 16.71 1.67
CA GLN A 109 3.06 18.00 1.09
C GLN A 109 3.03 18.04 -0.44
N GLY A 110 3.15 16.89 -1.11
CA GLY A 110 3.08 16.80 -2.56
C GLY A 110 1.67 16.97 -3.14
N PHE A 111 0.61 17.00 -2.31
CA PHE A 111 -0.78 17.04 -2.74
C PHE A 111 -1.06 18.15 -3.75
N GLU A 112 -0.71 19.39 -3.43
CA GLU A 112 -0.96 20.56 -4.29
C GLU A 112 -0.35 20.38 -5.68
N LEU A 113 0.91 19.88 -5.76
CA LEU A 113 1.58 19.69 -7.04
C LEU A 113 0.94 18.56 -7.85
N VAL A 114 0.52 17.48 -7.19
CA VAL A 114 -0.19 16.38 -7.84
C VAL A 114 -1.54 16.83 -8.36
N ALA A 115 -2.33 17.54 -7.54
CA ALA A 115 -3.65 18.03 -7.92
C ALA A 115 -3.62 19.10 -9.04
N LYS A 116 -2.50 19.83 -9.18
CA LYS A 116 -2.26 20.71 -10.33
C LYS A 116 -1.86 19.97 -11.60
N ALA A 117 -1.31 18.77 -11.48
CA ALA A 117 -0.80 17.99 -12.61
C ALA A 117 -1.84 17.05 -13.24
N VAL A 118 -2.80 16.55 -12.46
CA VAL A 118 -3.86 15.65 -12.89
C VAL A 118 -5.19 16.02 -12.22
N GLU A 119 -6.32 15.64 -12.84
CA GLU A 119 -7.63 15.79 -12.20
C GLU A 119 -7.70 14.91 -10.95
N VAL A 120 -8.18 15.45 -9.82
CA VAL A 120 -8.38 14.71 -8.56
C VAL A 120 -9.85 14.80 -8.16
N GLY A 121 -10.51 13.65 -8.02
CA GLY A 121 -11.92 13.58 -7.65
C GLY A 121 -12.17 13.95 -6.19
N GLU A 122 -11.31 13.47 -5.27
CA GLU A 122 -11.40 13.80 -3.84
C GLU A 122 -10.07 13.61 -3.11
N LEU A 123 -9.87 14.33 -2.01
CA LEU A 123 -8.82 14.09 -1.02
C LEU A 123 -9.43 13.40 0.19
N ARG A 124 -8.96 12.21 0.54
CA ARG A 124 -9.43 11.46 1.71
C ARG A 124 -8.39 11.49 2.82
N VAL A 125 -8.81 11.87 4.02
CA VAL A 125 -7.93 12.04 5.19
C VAL A 125 -8.52 11.38 6.44
N ALA A 126 -7.65 10.86 7.33
CA ALA A 126 -8.05 10.24 8.60
C ALA A 126 -7.79 11.14 9.83
N PHE A 127 -7.35 12.38 9.61
CA PHE A 127 -6.98 13.32 10.66
C PHE A 127 -7.82 14.59 10.58
N PRO A 128 -8.05 15.31 11.70
CA PRO A 128 -8.72 16.60 11.69
C PRO A 128 -8.07 17.61 10.73
N ALA A 129 -8.87 18.47 10.12
CA ALA A 129 -8.41 19.47 9.14
C ALA A 129 -7.34 20.42 9.70
N ASP A 130 -7.37 20.69 10.99
CA ASP A 130 -6.45 21.58 11.71
C ASP A 130 -5.35 20.83 12.49
N TYR A 131 -5.15 19.53 12.22
CA TYR A 131 -4.25 18.67 12.98
C TYR A 131 -2.82 19.23 13.05
N ASN A 132 -2.27 19.68 11.93
CA ASN A 132 -0.94 20.29 11.85
C ASN A 132 -0.82 21.19 10.61
N LYS A 133 0.34 21.86 10.48
CA LYS A 133 0.61 22.78 9.36
C LYS A 133 0.54 22.12 7.96
N HIS A 134 0.82 20.82 7.85
CA HIS A 134 0.79 20.11 6.57
C HIS A 134 -0.64 19.79 6.16
N MET A 135 -1.48 19.41 7.14
CA MET A 135 -2.91 19.23 6.92
C MET A 135 -3.58 20.56 6.54
N LEU A 136 -3.32 21.64 7.28
CA LEU A 136 -3.84 22.97 6.95
C LEU A 136 -3.51 23.38 5.50
N LYS A 137 -2.26 23.20 5.07
CA LYS A 137 -1.87 23.50 3.68
C LYS A 137 -2.57 22.62 2.65
N ALA A 138 -2.79 21.33 2.97
CA ALA A 138 -3.52 20.44 2.07
C ALA A 138 -5.00 20.85 1.98
N MET A 139 -5.64 21.27 3.09
CA MET A 139 -7.00 21.81 3.08
C MET A 139 -7.12 23.09 2.27
N GLU A 140 -6.19 24.03 2.45
CA GLU A 140 -6.12 25.28 1.67
C GLU A 140 -5.97 24.97 0.17
N ALA A 141 -5.06 24.08 -0.20
CA ALA A 141 -4.86 23.67 -1.60
C ALA A 141 -6.08 22.95 -2.18
N ALA A 142 -6.77 22.13 -1.40
CA ALA A 142 -8.00 21.46 -1.83
C ALA A 142 -9.12 22.46 -2.12
N ASP A 143 -9.29 23.46 -1.25
CA ASP A 143 -10.25 24.56 -1.45
C ASP A 143 -9.90 25.41 -2.69
N GLU A 144 -8.63 25.79 -2.86
CA GLU A 144 -8.16 26.57 -4.02
C GLU A 144 -8.31 25.85 -5.36
N LEU A 145 -8.27 24.49 -5.34
CA LEU A 145 -8.34 23.65 -6.55
C LEU A 145 -9.72 22.99 -6.74
N ASP A 146 -10.72 23.35 -5.94
CA ASP A 146 -12.06 22.76 -5.95
C ASP A 146 -12.04 21.22 -5.80
N VAL A 147 -11.09 20.66 -5.01
CA VAL A 147 -11.02 19.24 -4.71
C VAL A 147 -11.82 18.94 -3.45
N PRO A 148 -12.89 18.13 -3.50
CA PRO A 148 -13.64 17.73 -2.33
C PRO A 148 -12.77 17.01 -1.30
N VAL A 149 -13.02 17.25 -0.01
CA VAL A 149 -12.32 16.58 1.09
C VAL A 149 -13.29 15.68 1.84
N GLU A 150 -12.93 14.40 1.94
CA GLU A 150 -13.69 13.37 2.64
C GLU A 150 -12.89 12.83 3.83
N PHE A 151 -13.56 12.67 4.97
CA PHE A 151 -12.94 12.06 6.15
C PHE A 151 -13.25 10.58 6.21
N TYR A 152 -12.24 9.75 6.51
CA TYR A 152 -12.41 8.32 6.68
C TYR A 152 -11.88 7.84 8.04
N GLY A 153 -12.32 6.68 8.48
CA GLY A 153 -12.00 6.12 9.79
C GLY A 153 -11.73 4.62 9.78
N ASP A 154 -11.66 4.06 10.98
CA ASP A 154 -11.39 2.63 11.17
C ASP A 154 -12.52 1.76 10.64
N GLY A 155 -12.18 0.84 9.75
CA GLY A 155 -13.12 -0.08 9.10
C GLY A 155 -13.73 0.43 7.80
N ASP A 156 -13.47 1.68 7.41
CA ASP A 156 -13.99 2.20 6.14
C ASP A 156 -13.35 1.47 4.96
N VAL A 157 -14.17 1.28 3.91
CA VAL A 157 -13.78 0.56 2.71
C VAL A 157 -13.89 1.48 1.49
N TYR A 158 -12.81 1.57 0.73
CA TYR A 158 -12.78 2.20 -0.58
C TYR A 158 -12.77 1.13 -1.67
N THR A 159 -13.61 1.29 -2.70
CA THR A 159 -13.66 0.38 -3.86
C THR A 159 -12.94 1.00 -5.05
N LEU A 160 -12.00 0.26 -5.63
CA LEU A 160 -11.23 0.64 -6.82
C LEU A 160 -11.41 -0.42 -7.90
N GLY A 161 -12.35 -0.21 -8.82
CA GLY A 161 -12.75 -1.28 -9.75
C GLY A 161 -13.19 -2.52 -8.97
N ASN A 162 -12.54 -3.66 -9.19
CA ASN A 162 -12.79 -4.91 -8.45
C ASN A 162 -11.88 -5.09 -7.21
N ALA A 163 -11.00 -4.13 -6.94
CA ALA A 163 -10.20 -4.11 -5.72
C ALA A 163 -10.92 -3.40 -4.58
N THR A 164 -10.61 -3.78 -3.35
CA THR A 164 -11.06 -3.08 -2.14
C THR A 164 -9.87 -2.69 -1.27
N LEU A 165 -9.98 -1.52 -0.64
CA LEU A 165 -9.04 -1.04 0.36
C LEU A 165 -9.79 -0.85 1.67
N THR A 166 -9.50 -1.66 2.68
CA THR A 166 -10.05 -1.48 4.03
C THR A 166 -9.06 -0.69 4.88
N ALA A 167 -9.52 0.40 5.48
CA ALA A 167 -8.70 1.24 6.34
C ALA A 167 -8.72 0.73 7.79
N TRP A 168 -7.56 0.62 8.41
CA TRP A 168 -7.40 0.38 9.83
C TRP A 168 -6.73 1.59 10.47
N CYS A 169 -7.54 2.43 11.09
CA CYS A 169 -7.12 3.66 11.77
C CYS A 169 -7.10 3.39 13.29
N LYS A 170 -5.94 3.03 13.82
CA LYS A 170 -5.80 2.69 15.25
C LYS A 170 -5.19 3.84 16.04
N GLY A 171 -5.47 3.83 17.34
CA GLY A 171 -4.97 4.84 18.25
C GLY A 171 -5.97 5.95 18.56
N ASP A 172 -5.57 6.81 19.46
CA ASP A 172 -6.31 7.98 19.94
C ASP A 172 -5.40 9.22 19.95
N ASP A 173 -5.88 10.33 20.46
CA ASP A 173 -5.14 11.60 20.46
C ASP A 173 -3.90 11.63 21.37
N THR A 174 -3.67 10.58 22.16
CA THR A 174 -2.44 10.41 22.95
C THR A 174 -1.29 9.78 22.15
N TRP A 175 -1.59 9.25 20.94
CA TRP A 175 -0.61 8.65 20.06
C TRP A 175 0.00 9.71 19.13
N ASN A 176 1.29 9.54 18.79
CA ASN A 176 1.89 10.42 17.81
C ASN A 176 1.36 10.15 16.38
N CYS A 177 1.67 11.04 15.45
CA CYS A 177 1.16 11.02 14.09
C CYS A 177 1.48 9.68 13.37
N ASN A 178 2.72 9.19 13.48
CA ASN A 178 3.12 7.92 12.88
C ASN A 178 2.39 6.71 13.49
N GLU A 179 2.22 6.69 14.80
CA GLU A 179 1.45 5.65 15.48
C GLU A 179 -0.02 5.62 15.02
N ARG A 180 -0.54 6.73 14.54
CA ARG A 180 -1.92 6.87 14.03
C ARG A 180 -2.01 6.70 12.51
N SER A 181 -0.92 6.39 11.80
CA SER A 181 -0.97 6.14 10.37
C SER A 181 -2.06 5.12 10.03
N ALA A 182 -2.92 5.46 9.08
CA ALA A 182 -3.88 4.51 8.54
C ALA A 182 -3.13 3.38 7.80
N VAL A 183 -3.49 2.16 8.12
CA VAL A 183 -3.02 0.96 7.43
C VAL A 183 -4.11 0.54 6.46
N LEU A 184 -3.77 0.41 5.17
CA LEU A 184 -4.72 0.04 4.14
C LEU A 184 -4.50 -1.42 3.72
N LYS A 185 -5.51 -2.26 3.94
CA LYS A 185 -5.56 -3.63 3.45
C LYS A 185 -6.16 -3.65 2.06
N VAL A 186 -5.35 -3.98 1.07
CA VAL A 186 -5.79 -4.12 -0.34
C VAL A 186 -6.12 -5.57 -0.61
N ARG A 187 -7.26 -5.83 -1.29
CA ARG A 187 -7.70 -7.15 -1.77
C ARG A 187 -8.13 -7.05 -3.23
N PHE A 188 -7.69 -8.05 -4.00
CA PHE A 188 -8.12 -8.26 -5.37
C PHE A 188 -8.12 -9.75 -5.66
N GLY A 189 -9.29 -10.37 -5.75
CA GLY A 189 -9.40 -11.82 -5.74
C GLY A 189 -8.80 -12.42 -4.47
N SER A 190 -7.88 -13.38 -4.60
CA SER A 190 -7.08 -13.93 -3.48
C SER A 190 -5.80 -13.14 -3.20
N ALA A 191 -5.40 -12.25 -4.10
CA ALA A 191 -4.21 -11.42 -3.93
C ALA A 191 -4.42 -10.32 -2.89
N THR A 192 -3.42 -10.11 -2.04
CA THR A 192 -3.51 -9.14 -0.93
C THR A 192 -2.23 -8.33 -0.76
N ALA A 193 -2.40 -7.04 -0.42
CA ALA A 193 -1.30 -6.17 -0.03
C ALA A 193 -1.64 -5.39 1.24
N LEU A 194 -0.62 -5.06 2.04
CA LEU A 194 -0.74 -4.24 3.24
C LEU A 194 0.13 -2.99 3.10
N LEU A 195 -0.52 -1.83 2.96
CA LEU A 195 0.11 -0.52 2.87
C LEU A 195 0.06 0.13 4.26
N THR A 196 1.20 0.30 4.90
CA THR A 196 1.28 0.50 6.35
C THR A 196 1.55 1.94 6.78
N GLY A 197 1.66 2.88 5.82
CA GLY A 197 2.14 4.24 6.13
C GLY A 197 3.41 4.17 6.97
N ASP A 198 3.47 4.98 8.01
CA ASP A 198 4.61 5.06 8.93
C ASP A 198 4.31 4.49 10.32
N MET A 199 3.37 3.54 10.40
CA MET A 199 2.99 2.93 11.66
C MET A 199 4.20 2.47 12.47
N LEU A 200 4.17 2.71 13.77
CA LEU A 200 5.21 2.31 14.71
C LEU A 200 4.82 1.03 15.49
N TYR A 201 5.69 0.65 16.41
CA TYR A 201 5.53 -0.58 17.21
C TYR A 201 4.17 -0.68 17.92
N ARG A 202 3.70 0.43 18.50
CA ARG A 202 2.42 0.49 19.23
C ARG A 202 1.22 0.14 18.33
N THR A 203 1.23 0.64 17.09
CA THR A 203 0.20 0.33 16.09
C THR A 203 0.22 -1.15 15.71
N GLN A 204 1.42 -1.75 15.54
CA GLN A 204 1.56 -3.17 15.22
C GLN A 204 0.95 -4.04 16.31
N ILE A 205 1.22 -3.74 17.59
CA ILE A 205 0.59 -4.45 18.71
C ILE A 205 -0.93 -4.28 18.68
N LYS A 206 -1.43 -3.06 18.43
CA LYS A 206 -2.87 -2.81 18.38
C LYS A 206 -3.57 -3.55 17.26
N LEU A 207 -2.92 -3.68 16.11
CA LEU A 207 -3.44 -4.48 15.00
C LEU A 207 -3.51 -5.97 15.38
N LEU A 208 -2.47 -6.52 16.02
CA LEU A 208 -2.47 -7.91 16.52
C LEU A 208 -3.60 -8.18 17.54
N GLU A 209 -3.95 -7.19 18.36
CA GLU A 209 -5.02 -7.31 19.36
C GLU A 209 -6.42 -7.22 18.76
N THR A 210 -6.59 -6.50 17.65
CA THR A 210 -7.92 -6.07 17.18
C THR A 210 -8.30 -6.60 15.80
N ILE A 211 -7.34 -7.06 15.00
CA ILE A 211 -7.57 -7.60 13.67
C ILE A 211 -7.33 -9.10 13.69
N PRO A 212 -8.26 -9.93 13.21
CA PRO A 212 -8.07 -11.38 13.08
C PRO A 212 -6.81 -11.69 12.28
N ALA A 213 -6.09 -12.76 12.65
CA ALA A 213 -4.80 -13.11 12.05
C ALA A 213 -4.92 -13.38 10.54
N GLU A 214 -6.03 -13.98 10.09
CA GLU A 214 -6.34 -14.22 8.68
C GLU A 214 -6.51 -12.93 7.89
N GLU A 215 -7.03 -11.86 8.51
CA GLU A 215 -7.17 -10.54 7.90
C GLU A 215 -5.84 -9.80 7.81
N LEU A 216 -4.92 -10.02 8.77
CA LEU A 216 -3.58 -9.43 8.75
C LEU A 216 -2.69 -10.02 7.65
N ARG A 217 -2.90 -11.28 7.25
CA ARG A 217 -2.09 -11.92 6.20
C ARG A 217 -2.09 -11.10 4.92
N ALA A 218 -0.91 -10.91 4.32
CA ALA A 218 -0.77 -10.20 3.05
C ALA A 218 0.42 -10.74 2.25
N ASP A 219 0.22 -10.96 0.95
CA ASP A 219 1.31 -11.39 0.05
C ASP A 219 2.38 -10.32 -0.07
N ILE A 220 1.95 -9.07 -0.16
CA ILE A 220 2.80 -7.90 -0.32
C ILE A 220 2.72 -7.03 0.94
N LEU A 221 3.88 -6.62 1.44
CA LEU A 221 3.99 -5.64 2.52
C LEU A 221 4.72 -4.39 2.04
N LYS A 222 4.10 -3.21 2.10
CA LYS A 222 4.88 -1.97 2.15
C LYS A 222 5.48 -1.86 3.55
N TYR A 223 6.81 -1.88 3.66
CA TYR A 223 7.49 -1.78 4.95
C TYR A 223 7.19 -0.44 5.62
N PRO A 224 6.77 -0.40 6.90
CA PRO A 224 6.42 0.86 7.55
C PRO A 224 7.61 1.79 7.71
N HIS A 225 7.30 3.10 7.70
CA HIS A 225 8.24 4.18 8.00
C HIS A 225 9.54 4.04 7.21
N HIS A 226 9.42 3.82 5.89
CA HIS A 226 10.51 3.69 4.91
C HIS A 226 11.61 2.69 5.32
N GLY A 227 11.33 1.76 6.25
CA GLY A 227 12.30 0.81 6.79
C GLY A 227 13.18 1.36 7.92
N LEU A 228 12.88 2.53 8.49
CA LEU A 228 13.66 3.15 9.58
C LEU A 228 13.70 2.30 10.85
N ASN A 229 12.59 1.65 11.18
CA ASN A 229 12.41 0.92 12.41
C ASN A 229 12.36 -0.59 12.18
N LYS A 230 12.76 -1.38 13.19
CA LYS A 230 12.53 -2.82 13.18
C LYS A 230 11.04 -3.11 13.35
N LEU A 231 10.53 -4.12 12.63
CA LEU A 231 9.18 -4.65 12.85
C LEU A 231 9.10 -5.48 14.13
N ASN A 232 7.91 -5.54 14.72
CA ASN A 232 7.57 -6.55 15.72
C ASN A 232 7.53 -7.93 15.05
N ASP A 233 8.15 -8.92 15.69
CA ASP A 233 8.26 -10.27 15.11
C ASP A 233 6.90 -10.97 15.00
N ASP A 234 5.99 -10.78 15.98
CA ASP A 234 4.66 -11.39 15.94
C ASP A 234 3.80 -10.74 14.85
N PHE A 235 3.89 -9.42 14.68
CA PHE A 235 3.22 -8.72 13.59
C PHE A 235 3.72 -9.21 12.22
N TYR A 236 5.03 -9.29 12.04
CA TYR A 236 5.61 -9.78 10.79
C TYR A 236 5.17 -11.22 10.49
N ASN A 237 5.17 -12.09 11.50
CA ASN A 237 4.74 -13.48 11.34
C ASN A 237 3.24 -13.59 11.05
N ALA A 238 2.40 -12.72 11.63
CA ALA A 238 0.97 -12.66 11.34
C ALA A 238 0.70 -12.18 9.90
N VAL A 239 1.41 -11.15 9.42
CA VAL A 239 1.32 -10.69 8.04
C VAL A 239 1.89 -11.73 7.07
N SER A 240 2.99 -12.38 7.42
CA SER A 240 3.66 -13.42 6.62
C SER A 240 3.87 -13.06 5.15
N PRO A 241 4.49 -11.90 4.84
CA PRO A 241 4.59 -11.41 3.47
C PRO A 241 5.51 -12.28 2.62
N LYS A 242 5.14 -12.48 1.36
CA LYS A 242 5.96 -13.14 0.34
C LYS A 242 6.97 -12.17 -0.29
N PHE A 243 6.59 -10.89 -0.38
CA PHE A 243 7.45 -9.83 -0.89
C PHE A 243 7.23 -8.52 -0.12
N THR A 244 8.30 -7.72 0.02
CA THR A 244 8.23 -6.44 0.73
C THR A 244 8.80 -5.29 -0.10
N VAL A 245 8.13 -4.15 -0.12
CA VAL A 245 8.65 -2.91 -0.74
C VAL A 245 9.08 -1.95 0.37
N ILE A 246 10.28 -1.39 0.24
CA ILE A 246 10.82 -0.35 1.13
C ILE A 246 10.96 0.94 0.32
N THR A 247 10.28 1.99 0.74
CA THR A 247 10.26 3.29 0.03
C THR A 247 11.52 4.10 0.33
N ASN A 248 12.64 3.66 -0.27
CA ASN A 248 13.99 4.15 0.02
C ASN A 248 15.02 3.58 -0.97
N ASN A 249 16.29 3.97 -0.87
CA ASN A 249 17.39 3.51 -1.73
C ASN A 249 18.33 2.48 -1.07
N GLY A 250 18.04 2.06 0.15
CA GLY A 250 18.87 1.10 0.89
C GLY A 250 20.15 1.65 1.50
N THR A 251 20.44 2.95 1.37
CA THR A 251 21.59 3.60 2.04
C THR A 251 21.25 4.01 3.47
N LYS A 252 20.02 4.42 3.69
CA LYS A 252 19.35 4.65 4.97
C LYS A 252 17.93 4.07 4.82
N PRO A 253 17.30 3.63 5.83
CA PRO A 253 17.73 3.13 7.10
C PRO A 253 18.08 1.65 7.04
N LYS A 254 18.97 1.29 7.92
CA LYS A 254 19.59 -0.04 7.95
C LYS A 254 18.70 -1.10 8.60
N GLU A 255 17.73 -0.70 9.44
CA GLU A 255 16.97 -1.67 10.26
C GLU A 255 16.03 -2.54 9.44
N GLY A 256 15.23 -1.96 8.55
CA GLY A 256 14.32 -2.72 7.69
C GLY A 256 15.05 -3.70 6.78
N LYS A 257 16.10 -3.25 6.08
CA LYS A 257 16.95 -4.11 5.25
C LYS A 257 17.54 -5.26 6.06
N LYS A 258 18.13 -4.95 7.22
CA LYS A 258 18.74 -5.95 8.10
C LYS A 258 17.71 -6.97 8.59
N TYR A 259 16.52 -6.48 8.97
CA TYR A 259 15.42 -7.30 9.44
C TYR A 259 14.92 -8.27 8.36
N LEU A 260 14.62 -7.77 7.15
CA LEU A 260 14.14 -8.60 6.05
C LEU A 260 15.20 -9.60 5.56
N SER A 261 16.48 -9.20 5.54
CA SER A 261 17.57 -10.13 5.23
C SER A 261 17.68 -11.25 6.26
N TYR A 262 17.48 -10.95 7.54
CA TYR A 262 17.43 -11.98 8.60
C TYR A 262 16.22 -12.91 8.45
N LYS A 263 15.07 -12.38 8.02
CA LYS A 263 13.85 -13.17 7.77
C LYS A 263 13.88 -13.92 6.43
N HIS A 264 14.92 -13.73 5.62
CA HIS A 264 15.04 -14.33 4.27
C HIS A 264 13.86 -14.02 3.34
N THR A 265 13.18 -12.89 3.56
CA THR A 265 12.08 -12.44 2.70
C THR A 265 12.60 -11.67 1.51
N ALA A 266 12.05 -11.92 0.32
CA ALA A 266 12.34 -11.13 -0.87
C ALA A 266 11.84 -9.68 -0.69
N PHE A 267 12.66 -8.70 -1.10
CA PHE A 267 12.29 -7.29 -0.99
C PHE A 267 12.96 -6.43 -2.07
N ALA A 268 12.37 -5.27 -2.35
CA ALA A 268 12.92 -4.25 -3.21
C ALA A 268 12.88 -2.87 -2.55
N PHE A 269 13.84 -2.02 -2.92
CA PHE A 269 13.78 -0.59 -2.66
C PHE A 269 13.11 0.13 -3.84
N THR A 270 12.45 1.24 -3.58
CA THR A 270 11.83 2.06 -4.64
C THR A 270 12.85 2.84 -5.48
N VAL A 271 14.09 2.94 -5.03
CA VAL A 271 15.18 3.60 -5.76
C VAL A 271 16.27 2.58 -6.10
N PRO A 272 16.77 2.54 -7.36
CA PRO A 272 16.38 3.33 -8.53
C PRO A 272 15.13 2.77 -9.23
N GLY A 273 14.42 3.62 -9.96
CA GLY A 273 13.29 3.25 -10.81
C GLY A 273 11.98 3.04 -10.06
N TYR A 274 10.90 2.72 -10.79
CA TYR A 274 9.61 2.37 -10.19
C TYR A 274 9.57 0.90 -9.82
N VAL A 275 8.93 0.56 -8.71
CA VAL A 275 8.56 -0.83 -8.40
C VAL A 275 7.09 -1.01 -8.77
N SER A 276 6.82 -1.87 -9.75
CA SER A 276 5.47 -2.22 -10.17
C SER A 276 5.11 -3.60 -9.67
N LEU A 277 3.95 -3.71 -9.06
CA LEU A 277 3.31 -4.93 -8.57
C LEU A 277 2.00 -5.08 -9.33
N THR A 278 1.88 -6.08 -10.18
CA THR A 278 0.66 -6.34 -10.97
C THR A 278 0.11 -7.70 -10.62
N THR A 279 -1.20 -7.82 -10.47
CA THR A 279 -1.87 -9.10 -10.17
C THR A 279 -3.19 -9.27 -10.93
N ASP A 280 -3.50 -10.51 -11.28
CA ASP A 280 -4.79 -10.98 -11.78
C ASP A 280 -5.70 -11.53 -10.65
N GLY A 281 -5.26 -11.38 -9.39
CA GLY A 281 -5.94 -11.91 -8.22
C GLY A 281 -5.39 -13.26 -7.75
N GLU A 282 -4.52 -13.92 -8.52
CA GLU A 282 -3.91 -15.21 -8.18
C GLU A 282 -2.37 -15.14 -8.24
N THR A 283 -1.83 -14.36 -9.16
CA THR A 283 -0.39 -14.22 -9.38
C THR A 283 0.04 -12.77 -9.24
N TRP A 284 1.08 -12.52 -8.46
CA TRP A 284 1.77 -11.23 -8.43
C TRP A 284 2.98 -11.26 -9.36
N LEU A 285 3.05 -10.32 -10.28
CA LEU A 285 4.23 -10.01 -11.08
C LEU A 285 4.88 -8.74 -10.53
N ILE A 286 6.13 -8.87 -10.09
CA ILE A 286 6.91 -7.77 -9.51
C ILE A 286 8.01 -7.38 -10.48
N GLN A 287 8.03 -6.12 -10.89
CA GLN A 287 8.96 -5.62 -11.88
C GLN A 287 9.54 -4.28 -11.46
N ARG A 288 10.75 -3.99 -11.96
CA ARG A 288 11.29 -2.64 -11.96
C ARG A 288 11.06 -2.01 -13.32
N LEU A 289 10.36 -0.87 -13.31
CA LEU A 289 10.17 -0.07 -14.50
C LEU A 289 11.25 1.03 -14.51
N THR A 290 11.85 1.23 -15.66
CA THR A 290 12.81 2.33 -15.83
C THR A 290 12.03 3.60 -16.13
N PRO A 291 12.18 4.67 -15.33
CA PRO A 291 11.64 5.97 -15.66
C PRO A 291 12.16 6.44 -17.02
N GLY A 292 11.37 7.18 -17.77
CA GLY A 292 11.83 7.84 -18.98
C GLY A 292 12.99 8.81 -18.72
N SER A 293 13.59 9.33 -19.76
CA SER A 293 14.79 10.17 -19.73
C SER A 293 14.69 11.48 -18.94
N LEU A 294 13.60 11.74 -18.27
CA LEU A 294 13.33 12.97 -17.51
C LEU A 294 13.61 12.87 -16.00
N VAL A 295 14.05 11.70 -15.51
CA VAL A 295 14.43 11.57 -14.10
C VAL A 295 15.91 11.92 -13.98
N ASP A 296 16.19 13.13 -13.49
CA ASP A 296 17.55 13.58 -13.18
C ASP A 296 18.06 12.81 -11.95
N GLU A 297 19.00 11.88 -12.16
CA GLU A 297 19.64 11.14 -11.06
C GLU A 297 20.42 12.04 -10.11
N ASN A 298 20.80 13.26 -10.55
CA ASN A 298 21.53 14.22 -9.72
C ASN A 298 20.63 14.95 -8.72
N ALA A 299 19.30 15.00 -8.93
CA ALA A 299 18.36 15.56 -7.97
C ALA A 299 18.40 14.87 -6.58
N TYR A 300 18.96 13.64 -6.50
CA TYR A 300 19.16 12.95 -5.22
C TYR A 300 20.34 13.47 -4.39
N ALA A 301 21.35 14.04 -5.04
CA ALA A 301 22.54 14.52 -4.35
C ALA A 301 22.26 15.77 -3.52
N ASP A 302 21.38 16.63 -3.99
CA ASP A 302 21.03 17.89 -3.33
C ASP A 302 20.11 17.69 -2.13
N GLU A 303 19.19 16.71 -2.16
CA GLU A 303 18.31 16.39 -1.03
C GLU A 303 19.05 15.78 0.18
N MET A 304 20.22 15.18 -0.03
CA MET A 304 21.05 14.57 1.03
C MET A 304 21.90 15.59 1.80
N GLN A 305 21.95 16.86 1.36
CA GLN A 305 22.75 17.91 1.98
C GLN A 305 21.94 18.83 2.91
N GLU A 306 20.60 18.75 2.89
CA GLU A 306 19.72 19.62 3.68
C GLU A 306 19.09 18.95 4.93
N GLU A 307 19.52 17.71 5.31
CA GLU A 307 19.12 17.05 6.57
C GLU A 307 20.16 17.18 7.69
#